data_dcaac429e1e9d73a87b4c49251447b52
#
_entry.id   dcaac429e1e9d73a87b4c49251447b52
#
_cell.length_a   1.000
_cell.length_b   1.000
_cell.length_c   1.000
_cell.angle_alpha   90.00
_cell.angle_beta   90.00
_cell.angle_gamma   90.00
#
_symmetry.space_group_name_H-M   'P 1'
#
loop_
_entity.id
_entity.type
_entity.pdbx_description
1 polymer ?
#
loop_
_entity_poly.entity_id
_entity_poly.type
_entity_poly.pdbx_seq_one_letter_code
_entity_poly.pdbx_strand_id
1 'polypeptide(L)'
;MQHITILGIESSCDETSASIIRDGRVLSNFIANQEIHEKYGGVVPELASRAHQSNIVPVVNSAIVQAGIQRHEIDAIAYTAGPGLIGALMVGSSFAKGLSISLNKPLIEAHHMKAHVLAQFIEEEGKTLPTLPFLCLTVSGGHTQIVLVEEPLNQKVIGTTIDDAAGEAFDKAAKILGLPYPGGPLIDKYAQEGDPFKFKFPISDIPGLDYSFSGLKTAVLYFVRDQIKTNPAFVEENLNDICASVQHTIVETLLAKFEKAMEQTGVKSIGIAGGVSANSLLRKRMLALSEKGCDVFVPKFEFCTDNAAMIAIYGYYMYKENHFGDLSTTPKARMEY
;
A
#
# COMPACT_ATOMS: atom_id res chain seq x y z
N MET A 1 10.53 28.47 15.12
CA MET A 1 10.51 27.94 13.73
C MET A 1 9.07 28.00 13.26
N GLN A 2 8.82 28.30 12.01
CA GLN A 2 7.47 28.28 11.45
C GLN A 2 7.07 26.81 11.28
N HIS A 3 5.89 26.41 11.77
CA HIS A 3 5.37 25.07 11.58
C HIS A 3 4.95 24.87 10.12
N ILE A 4 5.16 23.67 9.59
CA ILE A 4 4.73 23.27 8.24
C ILE A 4 3.53 22.35 8.37
N THR A 5 2.37 22.79 7.88
CA THR A 5 1.11 22.05 7.93
C THR A 5 0.67 21.66 6.51
N ILE A 6 0.58 20.37 6.23
CA ILE A 6 0.21 19.83 4.92
C ILE A 6 -1.13 19.12 5.01
N LEU A 7 -2.05 19.46 4.10
CA LEU A 7 -3.24 18.67 3.83
C LEU A 7 -2.93 17.65 2.73
N GLY A 8 -3.02 16.36 3.03
CA GLY A 8 -2.96 15.29 2.06
C GLY A 8 -4.35 14.84 1.62
N ILE A 9 -4.50 14.50 0.34
CA ILE A 9 -5.74 13.98 -0.27
C ILE A 9 -5.39 12.74 -1.08
N GLU A 10 -5.98 11.60 -0.72
CA GLU A 10 -5.84 10.33 -1.44
C GLU A 10 -7.18 9.93 -2.09
N SER A 11 -7.11 9.58 -3.37
CA SER A 11 -8.28 9.14 -4.15
C SER A 11 -7.90 8.25 -5.34
N SER A 12 -6.80 7.47 -5.23
CA SER A 12 -6.27 6.74 -6.39
C SER A 12 -7.07 5.50 -6.77
N CYS A 13 -7.79 4.90 -5.85
CA CYS A 13 -8.52 3.63 -6.05
C CYS A 13 -9.95 3.71 -5.54
N ASP A 14 -10.26 3.14 -4.38
CA ASP A 14 -11.59 3.10 -3.79
C ASP A 14 -11.69 3.82 -2.44
N GLU A 15 -10.58 4.07 -1.75
CA GLU A 15 -10.59 4.87 -0.53
C GLU A 15 -10.55 6.36 -0.83
N THR A 16 -11.50 7.12 -0.25
CA THR A 16 -11.42 8.58 -0.19
C THR A 16 -10.85 8.97 1.15
N SER A 17 -9.66 9.55 1.19
CA SER A 17 -9.09 9.97 2.47
C SER A 17 -8.48 11.37 2.44
N ALA A 18 -8.43 11.98 3.63
CA ALA A 18 -7.77 13.25 3.89
C ALA A 18 -7.03 13.19 5.22
N SER A 19 -5.87 13.80 5.27
CA SER A 19 -5.01 13.83 6.46
C SER A 19 -4.36 15.20 6.61
N ILE A 20 -4.18 15.62 7.86
CA ILE A 20 -3.37 16.78 8.21
C ILE A 20 -2.10 16.30 8.89
N ILE A 21 -0.98 16.70 8.34
CA ILE A 21 0.34 16.53 8.97
C ILE A 21 0.90 17.90 9.35
N ARG A 22 1.48 18.00 10.54
CA ARG A 22 2.26 19.16 10.99
C ARG A 22 3.64 18.71 11.43
N ASP A 23 4.68 19.26 10.79
CA ASP A 23 6.10 18.96 11.08
C ASP A 23 6.41 17.45 11.09
N GLY A 24 5.87 16.71 10.12
CA GLY A 24 6.05 15.26 9.99
C GLY A 24 5.12 14.40 10.85
N ARG A 25 4.31 14.99 11.75
CA ARG A 25 3.38 14.28 12.65
C ARG A 25 1.94 14.35 12.16
N VAL A 26 1.25 13.22 12.18
CA VAL A 26 -0.17 13.13 11.83
C VAL A 26 -1.01 13.76 12.93
N LEU A 27 -1.77 14.82 12.60
CA LEU A 27 -2.78 15.41 13.46
C LEU A 27 -4.16 14.77 13.25
N SER A 28 -4.46 14.34 12.02
CA SER A 28 -5.68 13.62 11.66
C SER A 28 -5.45 12.75 10.42
N ASN A 29 -6.15 11.62 10.34
CA ASN A 29 -6.19 10.77 9.15
C ASN A 29 -7.61 10.19 9.05
N PHE A 30 -8.40 10.68 8.12
CA PHE A 30 -9.79 10.30 7.94
C PHE A 30 -9.97 9.55 6.63
N ILE A 31 -10.50 8.32 6.70
CA ILE A 31 -10.67 7.42 5.55
C ILE A 31 -12.16 7.07 5.45
N ALA A 32 -12.73 7.26 4.26
CA ALA A 32 -14.06 6.78 3.91
C ALA A 32 -13.94 5.63 2.93
N ASN A 33 -14.28 4.43 3.40
CA ASN A 33 -14.25 3.21 2.61
C ASN A 33 -15.49 3.09 1.70
N GLN A 34 -15.35 2.33 0.61
CA GLN A 34 -16.41 2.09 -0.36
C GLN A 34 -16.79 0.58 -0.36
N GLU A 35 -17.64 0.16 0.57
CA GLU A 35 -18.10 -1.25 0.71
C GLU A 35 -18.85 -1.79 -0.52
N ILE A 36 -19.28 -0.89 -1.43
CA ILE A 36 -20.04 -1.29 -2.62
C ILE A 36 -19.25 -2.24 -3.53
N HIS A 37 -17.93 -2.16 -3.53
CA HIS A 37 -17.05 -2.96 -4.40
C HIS A 37 -17.01 -4.44 -4.01
N GLU A 38 -17.31 -4.78 -2.76
CA GLU A 38 -17.42 -6.17 -2.29
C GLU A 38 -18.48 -6.95 -3.07
N LYS A 39 -19.60 -6.29 -3.40
CA LYS A 39 -20.71 -6.90 -4.16
C LYS A 39 -20.34 -7.28 -5.59
N TYR A 40 -19.31 -6.63 -6.15
CA TYR A 40 -18.86 -6.86 -7.53
C TYR A 40 -17.60 -7.73 -7.61
N GLY A 41 -17.05 -8.14 -6.46
CA GLY A 41 -15.85 -8.96 -6.38
C GLY A 41 -14.60 -8.24 -6.85
N GLY A 42 -14.54 -6.91 -6.69
CA GLY A 42 -13.42 -6.05 -7.03
C GLY A 42 -13.85 -4.61 -7.34
N VAL A 43 -12.88 -3.72 -7.47
CA VAL A 43 -13.14 -2.29 -7.68
C VAL A 43 -13.77 -2.03 -9.05
N VAL A 44 -14.89 -1.29 -9.05
CA VAL A 44 -15.57 -0.81 -10.26
C VAL A 44 -15.25 0.68 -10.45
N PRO A 45 -14.43 1.06 -11.46
CA PRO A 45 -13.87 2.40 -11.57
C PRO A 45 -14.89 3.53 -11.61
N GLU A 46 -16.04 3.33 -12.28
CA GLU A 46 -17.09 4.35 -12.36
C GLU A 46 -17.76 4.57 -11.01
N LEU A 47 -18.02 3.50 -10.25
CA LEU A 47 -18.62 3.60 -8.91
C LEU A 47 -17.64 4.25 -7.94
N ALA A 48 -16.35 3.91 -8.02
CA ALA A 48 -15.30 4.55 -7.24
C ALA A 48 -15.27 6.06 -7.47
N SER A 49 -15.27 6.50 -8.73
CA SER A 49 -15.25 7.94 -9.06
C SER A 49 -16.45 8.69 -8.50
N ARG A 50 -17.66 8.12 -8.59
CA ARG A 50 -18.89 8.71 -8.03
C ARG A 50 -18.86 8.80 -6.51
N ALA A 51 -18.33 7.76 -5.85
CA ALA A 51 -18.20 7.75 -4.40
C ALA A 51 -17.17 8.79 -3.93
N HIS A 52 -16.03 8.94 -4.60
CA HIS A 52 -15.08 10.02 -4.33
C HIS A 52 -15.72 11.39 -4.44
N GLN A 53 -16.51 11.63 -5.49
CA GLN A 53 -17.20 12.91 -5.68
C GLN A 53 -18.15 13.24 -4.54
N SER A 54 -18.81 12.24 -3.97
CA SER A 54 -19.73 12.42 -2.83
C SER A 54 -18.97 12.60 -1.52
N ASN A 55 -17.84 11.92 -1.36
CA ASN A 55 -17.14 11.81 -0.07
C ASN A 55 -16.06 12.87 0.14
N ILE A 56 -15.46 13.44 -0.91
CA ILE A 56 -14.24 14.25 -0.77
C ILE A 56 -14.44 15.50 0.10
N VAL A 57 -15.56 16.21 -0.05
CA VAL A 57 -15.84 17.43 0.74
C VAL A 57 -16.00 17.10 2.23
N PRO A 58 -16.90 16.17 2.65
CA PRO A 58 -17.04 15.81 4.05
C PRO A 58 -15.77 15.20 4.65
N VAL A 59 -15.02 14.39 3.91
CA VAL A 59 -13.77 13.76 4.36
C VAL A 59 -12.70 14.81 4.65
N VAL A 60 -12.47 15.75 3.73
CA VAL A 60 -11.50 16.84 3.96
C VAL A 60 -11.92 17.75 5.10
N ASN A 61 -13.21 18.08 5.19
CA ASN A 61 -13.70 18.89 6.32
C ASN A 61 -13.50 18.15 7.66
N SER A 62 -13.80 16.86 7.72
CA SER A 62 -13.61 16.04 8.93
C SER A 62 -12.14 15.98 9.34
N ALA A 63 -11.22 15.83 8.40
CA ALA A 63 -9.80 15.83 8.69
C ALA A 63 -9.32 17.17 9.29
N ILE A 64 -9.77 18.31 8.76
CA ILE A 64 -9.43 19.64 9.27
C ILE A 64 -9.98 19.84 10.69
N VAL A 65 -11.26 19.47 10.90
CA VAL A 65 -11.92 19.59 12.21
C VAL A 65 -11.23 18.70 13.25
N GLN A 66 -10.95 17.45 12.90
CA GLN A 66 -10.30 16.50 13.81
C GLN A 66 -8.87 16.95 14.16
N ALA A 67 -8.15 17.58 13.23
CA ALA A 67 -6.82 18.13 13.49
C ALA A 67 -6.87 19.38 14.41
N GLY A 68 -8.02 19.97 14.63
CA GLY A 68 -8.19 21.16 15.48
C GLY A 68 -7.57 22.42 14.89
N ILE A 69 -7.44 22.50 13.55
CA ILE A 69 -6.83 23.63 12.85
C ILE A 69 -7.86 24.45 12.06
N GLN A 70 -7.46 25.66 11.68
CA GLN A 70 -8.18 26.49 10.74
C GLN A 70 -7.61 26.32 9.32
N ARG A 71 -8.46 26.50 8.29
CA ARG A 71 -8.04 26.32 6.88
C ARG A 71 -6.85 27.18 6.47
N HIS A 72 -6.73 28.40 7.05
CA HIS A 72 -5.62 29.31 6.74
C HIS A 72 -4.26 28.84 7.29
N GLU A 73 -4.26 27.90 8.26
CA GLU A 73 -3.03 27.32 8.83
C GLU A 73 -2.41 26.24 7.93
N ILE A 74 -3.14 25.81 6.87
CA ILE A 74 -2.60 24.88 5.86
C ILE A 74 -1.57 25.63 5.02
N ASP A 75 -0.37 25.10 4.88
CA ASP A 75 0.71 25.69 4.09
C ASP A 75 0.76 25.17 2.65
N ALA A 76 0.38 23.90 2.42
CA ALA A 76 0.25 23.32 1.09
C ALA A 76 -0.79 22.20 1.05
N ILE A 77 -1.27 21.90 -0.18
CA ILE A 77 -2.22 20.83 -0.45
C ILE A 77 -1.52 19.79 -1.33
N ALA A 78 -1.29 18.60 -0.76
CA ALA A 78 -0.76 17.45 -1.48
C ALA A 78 -1.91 16.54 -1.94
N TYR A 79 -1.86 16.06 -3.18
CA TYR A 79 -2.85 15.15 -3.72
C TYR A 79 -2.20 14.07 -4.55
N THR A 80 -2.84 12.91 -4.68
CA THR A 80 -2.35 11.83 -5.51
C THR A 80 -2.50 12.17 -6.98
N ALA A 81 -1.38 12.39 -7.65
CA ALA A 81 -1.32 12.63 -9.08
C ALA A 81 -1.31 11.33 -9.90
N GLY A 82 -0.92 10.22 -9.30
CA GLY A 82 -0.86 8.88 -9.86
C GLY A 82 0.21 8.00 -9.20
N PRO A 83 0.29 6.72 -9.63
CA PRO A 83 -0.67 5.99 -10.47
C PRO A 83 -2.01 5.73 -9.76
N GLY A 84 -3.05 5.32 -10.55
CA GLY A 84 -4.38 4.98 -10.02
C GLY A 84 -5.47 4.98 -11.08
N LEU A 85 -6.72 4.83 -10.64
CA LEU A 85 -7.90 4.89 -11.49
C LEU A 85 -8.13 6.33 -11.96
N ILE A 86 -8.06 6.58 -13.26
CA ILE A 86 -8.05 7.95 -13.81
C ILE A 86 -9.27 8.78 -13.35
N GLY A 87 -10.47 8.20 -13.31
CA GLY A 87 -11.67 8.90 -12.87
C GLY A 87 -11.62 9.28 -11.39
N ALA A 88 -11.10 8.43 -10.54
CA ALA A 88 -10.90 8.64 -9.11
C ALA A 88 -9.82 9.73 -8.87
N LEU A 89 -8.68 9.62 -9.54
CA LEU A 89 -7.61 10.63 -9.53
C LEU A 89 -8.09 12.02 -10.00
N MET A 90 -8.96 12.07 -11.03
CA MET A 90 -9.53 13.33 -11.51
C MET A 90 -10.39 14.03 -10.47
N VAL A 91 -11.13 13.30 -9.65
CA VAL A 91 -11.93 13.89 -8.56
C VAL A 91 -11.01 14.53 -7.53
N GLY A 92 -10.02 13.78 -7.00
CA GLY A 92 -9.08 14.29 -6.01
C GLY A 92 -8.25 15.47 -6.51
N SER A 93 -7.71 15.38 -7.72
CA SER A 93 -6.91 16.45 -8.32
C SER A 93 -7.72 17.73 -8.57
N SER A 94 -8.95 17.61 -9.10
CA SER A 94 -9.82 18.77 -9.35
C SER A 94 -10.19 19.47 -8.04
N PHE A 95 -10.52 18.68 -7.01
CA PHE A 95 -10.83 19.24 -5.70
C PHE A 95 -9.60 19.92 -5.06
N ALA A 96 -8.43 19.28 -5.09
CA ALA A 96 -7.18 19.85 -4.56
C ALA A 96 -6.81 21.16 -5.24
N LYS A 97 -6.94 21.25 -6.58
CA LYS A 97 -6.71 22.48 -7.36
C LYS A 97 -7.68 23.59 -6.99
N GLY A 98 -8.99 23.28 -6.90
CA GLY A 98 -9.99 24.25 -6.47
C GLY A 98 -9.71 24.79 -5.07
N LEU A 99 -9.30 23.92 -4.14
CA LEU A 99 -8.95 24.30 -2.79
C LEU A 99 -7.66 25.13 -2.74
N SER A 100 -6.63 24.77 -3.51
CA SER A 100 -5.39 25.54 -3.67
C SER A 100 -5.65 26.97 -4.13
N ILE A 101 -6.46 27.16 -5.14
CA ILE A 101 -6.86 28.48 -5.64
C ILE A 101 -7.63 29.25 -4.54
N SER A 102 -8.59 28.60 -3.89
CA SER A 102 -9.43 29.25 -2.86
C SER A 102 -8.65 29.72 -1.63
N LEU A 103 -7.64 28.93 -1.23
CA LEU A 103 -6.81 29.24 -0.07
C LEU A 103 -5.56 30.04 -0.41
N ASN A 104 -5.25 30.22 -1.70
CA ASN A 104 -4.01 30.78 -2.20
C ASN A 104 -2.77 30.05 -1.62
N LYS A 105 -2.78 28.70 -1.68
CA LYS A 105 -1.73 27.83 -1.15
C LYS A 105 -1.13 26.97 -2.25
N PRO A 106 0.18 26.65 -2.20
CA PRO A 106 0.82 25.82 -3.20
C PRO A 106 0.23 24.41 -3.26
N LEU A 107 0.26 23.84 -4.46
CA LEU A 107 -0.19 22.49 -4.75
C LEU A 107 1.02 21.55 -4.84
N ILE A 108 0.89 20.32 -4.37
CA ILE A 108 1.93 19.29 -4.43
C ILE A 108 1.35 18.03 -5.06
N GLU A 109 2.02 17.56 -6.11
CA GLU A 109 1.68 16.34 -6.83
C GLU A 109 2.38 15.14 -6.20
N ALA A 110 1.64 14.26 -5.54
CA ALA A 110 2.22 13.09 -4.91
C ALA A 110 2.18 11.87 -5.84
N HIS A 111 3.30 11.15 -5.86
CA HIS A 111 3.38 9.82 -6.46
C HIS A 111 2.92 8.78 -5.42
N HIS A 112 1.81 8.10 -5.69
CA HIS A 112 1.16 7.17 -4.78
C HIS A 112 2.13 6.11 -4.21
N MET A 113 2.90 5.43 -5.06
CA MET A 113 3.82 4.38 -4.62
C MET A 113 4.98 4.91 -3.78
N LYS A 114 5.53 6.08 -4.13
CA LYS A 114 6.58 6.73 -3.31
C LYS A 114 6.03 7.19 -1.95
N ALA A 115 4.76 7.61 -1.93
CA ALA A 115 4.09 7.99 -0.70
C ALA A 115 3.92 6.80 0.27
N HIS A 116 3.58 5.61 -0.23
CA HIS A 116 3.56 4.39 0.59
C HIS A 116 4.89 4.12 1.31
N VAL A 117 6.00 4.30 0.61
CA VAL A 117 7.34 4.15 1.22
C VAL A 117 7.56 5.21 2.29
N LEU A 118 7.18 6.47 2.02
CA LEU A 118 7.34 7.57 2.97
C LEU A 118 6.42 7.51 4.19
N ALA A 119 5.38 6.68 4.18
CA ALA A 119 4.58 6.42 5.38
C ALA A 119 5.45 5.92 6.57
N GLN A 120 6.60 5.27 6.29
CA GLN A 120 7.57 4.85 7.31
C GLN A 120 8.27 6.03 8.01
N PHE A 121 8.28 7.20 7.38
CA PHE A 121 8.93 8.42 7.87
C PHE A 121 7.96 9.38 8.59
N ILE A 122 6.72 8.93 8.87
CA ILE A 122 5.79 9.65 9.73
C ILE A 122 6.34 9.64 11.15
N GLU A 123 6.51 10.83 11.73
CA GLU A 123 6.99 10.98 13.10
C GLU A 123 5.92 10.55 14.11
N GLU A 124 6.28 9.64 14.98
CA GLU A 124 5.45 9.17 16.08
C GLU A 124 6.21 9.26 17.39
N GLU A 125 5.52 9.61 18.47
CA GLU A 125 6.14 9.71 19.79
C GLU A 125 6.71 8.34 20.24
N GLY A 126 7.98 8.35 20.65
CA GLY A 126 8.68 7.15 21.11
C GLY A 126 9.17 6.21 20.00
N LYS A 127 8.96 6.54 18.72
CA LYS A 127 9.50 5.77 17.59
C LYS A 127 10.69 6.47 16.94
N THR A 128 11.68 5.68 16.57
CA THR A 128 12.78 6.13 15.71
C THR A 128 12.34 6.08 14.25
N LEU A 129 12.80 7.03 13.46
CA LEU A 129 12.64 7.03 12.01
C LEU A 129 13.65 6.09 11.34
N PRO A 130 13.33 5.55 10.14
CA PRO A 130 14.32 4.79 9.37
C PRO A 130 15.59 5.59 9.12
N THR A 131 16.74 4.94 9.31
CA THR A 131 18.02 5.51 8.90
C THR A 131 18.24 5.30 7.40
N LEU A 132 18.80 6.26 6.72
CA LEU A 132 19.13 6.18 5.31
C LEU A 132 20.56 5.66 5.09
N PRO A 133 20.82 4.83 4.07
CA PRO A 133 19.83 4.31 3.14
C PRO A 133 18.88 3.30 3.78
N PHE A 134 17.63 3.27 3.27
CA PHE A 134 16.55 2.42 3.75
C PHE A 134 16.04 1.51 2.63
N LEU A 135 15.79 0.25 2.91
CA LEU A 135 15.25 -0.71 1.95
C LEU A 135 13.79 -1.05 2.30
N CYS A 136 12.88 -0.78 1.37
CA CYS A 136 11.45 -1.00 1.58
C CYS A 136 10.90 -2.06 0.63
N LEU A 137 10.22 -3.06 1.18
CA LEU A 137 9.39 -4.00 0.42
C LEU A 137 7.97 -3.43 0.34
N THR A 138 7.61 -2.90 -0.83
CA THR A 138 6.27 -2.33 -1.06
C THR A 138 5.39 -3.37 -1.74
N VAL A 139 4.32 -3.79 -1.07
CA VAL A 139 3.43 -4.88 -1.51
C VAL A 139 1.97 -4.47 -1.39
N SER A 140 1.27 -4.40 -2.52
CA SER A 140 -0.15 -4.04 -2.59
C SER A 140 -0.93 -4.94 -3.55
N GLY A 141 -2.19 -4.63 -3.79
CA GLY A 141 -3.03 -5.30 -4.80
C GLY A 141 -2.49 -5.18 -6.21
N GLY A 142 -1.87 -4.04 -6.56
CA GLY A 142 -1.38 -3.76 -7.92
C GLY A 142 0.14 -3.73 -8.07
N HIS A 143 0.91 -3.71 -6.96
CA HIS A 143 2.36 -3.54 -7.02
C HIS A 143 3.09 -4.47 -6.05
N THR A 144 4.24 -4.97 -6.49
CA THR A 144 5.22 -5.67 -5.65
C THR A 144 6.61 -5.20 -6.05
N GLN A 145 7.26 -4.44 -5.18
CA GLN A 145 8.52 -3.77 -5.49
C GLN A 145 9.48 -3.79 -4.30
N ILE A 146 10.77 -3.87 -4.59
CA ILE A 146 11.85 -3.57 -3.63
C ILE A 146 12.39 -2.18 -3.98
N VAL A 147 12.31 -1.27 -3.02
CA VAL A 147 12.69 0.14 -3.19
C VAL A 147 13.87 0.45 -2.30
N LEU A 148 14.95 0.94 -2.89
CA LEU A 148 16.08 1.53 -2.19
C LEU A 148 15.84 3.05 -2.05
N VAL A 149 15.82 3.52 -0.83
CA VAL A 149 15.64 4.93 -0.46
C VAL A 149 16.98 5.48 -0.02
N GLU A 150 17.61 6.29 -0.85
CA GLU A 150 18.86 6.98 -0.54
C GLU A 150 18.59 8.28 0.22
N GLU A 151 17.52 8.99 -0.17
CA GLU A 151 16.94 10.16 0.49
C GLU A 151 15.41 10.07 0.38
N PRO A 152 14.62 10.78 1.20
CA PRO A 152 13.16 10.65 1.19
C PRO A 152 12.52 10.77 -0.21
N LEU A 153 13.00 11.70 -1.03
CA LEU A 153 12.53 11.89 -2.40
C LEU A 153 13.37 11.16 -3.47
N ASN A 154 14.56 10.65 -3.11
CA ASN A 154 15.41 9.84 -3.99
C ASN A 154 15.21 8.35 -3.70
N GLN A 155 14.27 7.76 -4.41
CA GLN A 155 13.83 6.37 -4.25
C GLN A 155 14.04 5.63 -5.58
N LYS A 156 14.63 4.43 -5.54
CA LYS A 156 14.91 3.60 -6.71
C LYS A 156 14.27 2.23 -6.56
N VAL A 157 13.49 1.81 -7.54
CA VAL A 157 13.03 0.41 -7.63
C VAL A 157 14.19 -0.45 -8.12
N ILE A 158 14.59 -1.44 -7.31
CA ILE A 158 15.68 -2.37 -7.61
C ILE A 158 15.18 -3.80 -7.89
N GLY A 159 13.90 -4.07 -7.65
CA GLY A 159 13.21 -5.31 -8.01
C GLY A 159 11.72 -5.05 -8.12
N THR A 160 11.04 -5.69 -9.06
CA THR A 160 9.60 -5.51 -9.29
C THR A 160 8.96 -6.82 -9.76
N THR A 161 7.64 -6.93 -9.61
CA THR A 161 6.93 -8.05 -10.25
C THR A 161 6.87 -7.87 -11.77
N ILE A 162 7.07 -8.96 -12.50
CA ILE A 162 6.97 -8.97 -13.97
C ILE A 162 5.58 -9.41 -14.47
N ASP A 163 4.71 -9.82 -13.54
CA ASP A 163 3.35 -10.29 -13.84
C ASP A 163 2.39 -9.85 -12.73
N ASP A 164 1.68 -10.80 -12.07
CA ASP A 164 0.76 -10.49 -10.99
C ASP A 164 1.48 -9.89 -9.78
N ALA A 165 0.84 -8.93 -9.10
CA ALA A 165 1.29 -8.48 -7.79
C ALA A 165 0.95 -9.52 -6.70
N ALA A 166 1.66 -9.48 -5.58
CA ALA A 166 1.42 -10.44 -4.49
C ALA A 166 0.01 -10.32 -3.89
N GLY A 167 -0.55 -9.11 -3.77
CA GLY A 167 -1.93 -8.92 -3.32
C GLY A 167 -2.93 -9.51 -4.31
N GLU A 168 -2.70 -9.32 -5.62
CA GLU A 168 -3.50 -9.95 -6.66
C GLU A 168 -3.40 -11.49 -6.61
N ALA A 169 -2.22 -12.05 -6.30
CA ALA A 169 -2.03 -13.48 -6.11
C ALA A 169 -2.86 -14.02 -4.93
N PHE A 170 -2.92 -13.28 -3.81
CA PHE A 170 -3.81 -13.60 -2.68
C PHE A 170 -5.28 -13.61 -3.11
N ASP A 171 -5.75 -12.56 -3.79
CA ASP A 171 -7.16 -12.45 -4.20
C ASP A 171 -7.54 -13.52 -5.22
N LYS A 172 -6.66 -13.83 -6.17
CA LYS A 172 -6.85 -14.91 -7.15
C LYS A 172 -6.92 -16.29 -6.48
N ALA A 173 -6.06 -16.56 -5.49
CA ALA A 173 -6.10 -17.80 -4.72
C ALA A 173 -7.38 -17.90 -3.89
N ALA A 174 -7.77 -16.84 -3.19
CA ALA A 174 -9.00 -16.75 -2.43
C ALA A 174 -10.24 -17.05 -3.31
N LYS A 175 -10.30 -16.45 -4.50
CA LYS A 175 -11.37 -16.69 -5.46
C LYS A 175 -11.47 -18.16 -5.90
N ILE A 176 -10.33 -18.84 -6.10
CA ILE A 176 -10.29 -20.28 -6.43
C ILE A 176 -10.86 -21.11 -5.28
N LEU A 177 -10.65 -20.68 -4.04
CA LEU A 177 -11.15 -21.33 -2.82
C LEU A 177 -12.63 -20.97 -2.51
N GLY A 178 -13.28 -20.14 -3.32
CA GLY A 178 -14.66 -19.69 -3.09
C GLY A 178 -14.80 -18.60 -2.01
N LEU A 179 -13.72 -17.96 -1.61
CA LEU A 179 -13.73 -16.86 -0.64
C LEU A 179 -14.15 -15.54 -1.31
N PRO A 180 -14.88 -14.66 -0.60
CA PRO A 180 -15.27 -13.36 -1.14
C PRO A 180 -14.09 -12.39 -1.26
N TYR A 181 -14.32 -11.27 -1.96
CA TYR A 181 -13.39 -10.15 -2.04
C TYR A 181 -13.59 -9.19 -0.84
N PRO A 182 -12.51 -8.58 -0.27
CA PRO A 182 -11.09 -8.84 -0.57
C PRO A 182 -10.59 -10.18 0.01
N GLY A 183 -9.87 -10.94 -0.80
CA GLY A 183 -9.46 -12.30 -0.46
C GLY A 183 -8.24 -12.37 0.46
N GLY A 184 -7.30 -11.41 0.34
CA GLY A 184 -6.06 -11.41 1.12
C GLY A 184 -6.26 -11.49 2.64
N PRO A 185 -7.10 -10.64 3.25
CA PRO A 185 -7.40 -10.70 4.68
C PRO A 185 -8.06 -12.01 5.12
N LEU A 186 -8.86 -12.63 4.25
CA LEU A 186 -9.50 -13.91 4.54
C LEU A 186 -8.50 -15.06 4.52
N ILE A 187 -7.59 -15.10 3.53
CA ILE A 187 -6.50 -16.08 3.52
C ILE A 187 -5.67 -15.93 4.80
N ASP A 188 -5.29 -14.71 5.18
CA ASP A 188 -4.54 -14.47 6.41
C ASP A 188 -5.28 -14.98 7.65
N LYS A 189 -6.58 -14.72 7.75
CA LYS A 189 -7.42 -15.19 8.86
C LYS A 189 -7.45 -16.73 8.96
N TYR A 190 -7.76 -17.43 7.86
CA TYR A 190 -7.85 -18.89 7.87
C TYR A 190 -6.47 -19.54 8.03
N ALA A 191 -5.41 -18.93 7.50
CA ALA A 191 -4.05 -19.44 7.61
C ALA A 191 -3.52 -19.50 9.05
N GLN A 192 -4.08 -18.72 9.99
CA GLN A 192 -3.66 -18.72 11.39
C GLN A 192 -3.93 -20.06 12.10
N GLU A 193 -4.89 -20.83 11.62
CA GLU A 193 -5.28 -22.13 12.20
C GLU A 193 -4.84 -23.32 11.33
N GLY A 194 -4.10 -23.08 10.22
CA GLY A 194 -3.69 -24.09 9.27
C GLY A 194 -2.21 -24.47 9.37
N ASP A 195 -1.87 -25.63 8.81
CA ASP A 195 -0.48 -26.09 8.64
C ASP A 195 0.10 -25.53 7.34
N PRO A 196 1.10 -24.62 7.37
CA PRO A 196 1.69 -24.02 6.20
C PRO A 196 2.51 -25.02 5.35
N PHE A 197 2.81 -26.21 5.85
CA PHE A 197 3.63 -27.21 5.19
C PHE A 197 2.83 -28.42 4.67
N LYS A 198 1.50 -28.46 4.93
CA LYS A 198 0.64 -29.58 4.51
C LYS A 198 0.56 -29.71 2.99
N PHE A 199 0.49 -28.59 2.28
CA PHE A 199 0.48 -28.56 0.82
C PHE A 199 1.67 -27.76 0.29
N LYS A 200 2.26 -28.23 -0.82
CA LYS A 200 3.43 -27.56 -1.42
C LYS A 200 3.03 -26.89 -2.72
N PHE A 201 3.23 -25.58 -2.79
CA PHE A 201 3.09 -24.82 -4.02
C PHE A 201 4.46 -24.35 -4.52
N PRO A 202 4.63 -24.17 -5.84
CA PRO A 202 5.91 -23.77 -6.41
C PRO A 202 6.24 -22.31 -6.02
N ILE A 203 7.48 -22.10 -5.60
CA ILE A 203 8.08 -20.78 -5.48
C ILE A 203 8.71 -20.44 -6.82
N SER A 204 8.38 -19.28 -7.37
CA SER A 204 8.98 -18.84 -8.62
C SER A 204 10.45 -18.44 -8.41
N ASP A 205 11.34 -19.02 -9.20
CA ASP A 205 12.77 -18.67 -9.20
C ASP A 205 13.13 -18.00 -10.53
N ILE A 206 12.93 -16.68 -10.60
CA ILE A 206 13.35 -15.84 -11.72
C ILE A 206 14.66 -15.12 -11.39
N PRO A 207 15.47 -14.75 -12.40
CA PRO A 207 16.74 -14.07 -12.17
C PRO A 207 16.60 -12.72 -11.44
N GLY A 208 17.67 -12.30 -10.77
CA GLY A 208 17.76 -10.99 -10.14
C GLY A 208 16.91 -10.84 -8.88
N LEU A 209 16.32 -9.65 -8.70
CA LEU A 209 15.49 -9.27 -7.57
C LEU A 209 13.99 -9.19 -7.93
N ASP A 210 13.64 -9.52 -9.17
CA ASP A 210 12.26 -9.45 -9.64
C ASP A 210 11.40 -10.61 -9.11
N TYR A 211 10.10 -10.42 -9.14
CA TYR A 211 9.09 -11.33 -8.67
C TYR A 211 8.21 -11.86 -9.81
N SER A 212 7.63 -13.04 -9.62
CA SER A 212 6.57 -13.59 -10.47
C SER A 212 5.62 -14.42 -9.62
N PHE A 213 4.31 -14.18 -9.75
CA PHE A 213 3.26 -14.88 -9.01
C PHE A 213 2.24 -15.58 -9.90
N SER A 214 2.26 -15.38 -11.24
CA SER A 214 1.27 -15.95 -12.15
C SER A 214 1.24 -17.49 -12.13
N GLY A 215 2.41 -18.12 -11.90
CA GLY A 215 2.54 -19.58 -11.76
C GLY A 215 1.81 -20.14 -10.53
N LEU A 216 1.78 -19.41 -9.42
CA LEU A 216 1.13 -19.83 -8.19
C LEU A 216 -0.39 -20.00 -8.39
N LYS A 217 -1.05 -19.03 -9.02
CA LYS A 217 -2.48 -19.12 -9.35
C LYS A 217 -2.80 -20.41 -10.09
N THR A 218 -2.02 -20.73 -11.10
CA THR A 218 -2.22 -21.93 -11.94
C THR A 218 -2.01 -23.21 -11.13
N ALA A 219 -0.98 -23.24 -10.27
CA ALA A 219 -0.71 -24.36 -9.38
C ALA A 219 -1.85 -24.61 -8.39
N VAL A 220 -2.35 -23.56 -7.72
CA VAL A 220 -3.49 -23.65 -6.80
C VAL A 220 -4.75 -24.13 -7.53
N LEU A 221 -5.03 -23.58 -8.71
CA LEU A 221 -6.19 -23.96 -9.50
C LEU A 221 -6.17 -25.45 -9.87
N TYR A 222 -5.05 -25.95 -10.38
CA TYR A 222 -4.94 -27.36 -10.77
C TYR A 222 -4.98 -28.27 -9.54
N PHE A 223 -4.29 -27.91 -8.48
CA PHE A 223 -4.33 -28.65 -7.22
C PHE A 223 -5.76 -28.80 -6.70
N VAL A 224 -6.49 -27.71 -6.53
CA VAL A 224 -7.87 -27.73 -6.03
C VAL A 224 -8.78 -28.54 -6.97
N ARG A 225 -8.70 -28.30 -8.28
CA ARG A 225 -9.49 -29.03 -9.28
C ARG A 225 -9.27 -30.55 -9.23
N ASP A 226 -8.02 -30.99 -9.06
CA ASP A 226 -7.71 -32.40 -9.04
C ASP A 226 -8.13 -33.07 -7.74
N GLN A 227 -8.08 -32.38 -6.60
CA GLN A 227 -8.57 -32.87 -5.31
C GLN A 227 -10.10 -32.99 -5.26
N ILE A 228 -10.83 -32.03 -5.81
CA ILE A 228 -12.31 -32.04 -5.84
C ILE A 228 -12.84 -33.20 -6.66
N LYS A 229 -12.12 -33.71 -7.65
CA LYS A 229 -12.55 -34.90 -8.43
C LYS A 229 -12.72 -36.14 -7.55
N THR A 230 -11.91 -36.29 -6.51
CA THR A 230 -11.92 -37.43 -5.59
C THR A 230 -12.67 -37.14 -4.30
N ASN A 231 -12.65 -35.90 -3.85
CA ASN A 231 -13.35 -35.43 -2.66
C ASN A 231 -14.01 -34.06 -2.91
N PRO A 232 -15.32 -33.98 -3.23
CA PRO A 232 -16.01 -32.71 -3.45
C PRO A 232 -15.95 -31.71 -2.26
N ALA A 233 -15.82 -32.22 -1.03
CA ALA A 233 -15.74 -31.39 0.18
C ALA A 233 -14.29 -30.98 0.53
N PHE A 234 -13.31 -31.34 -0.32
CA PHE A 234 -11.88 -31.18 -0.02
C PHE A 234 -11.50 -29.75 0.39
N VAL A 235 -12.01 -28.73 -0.30
CA VAL A 235 -11.70 -27.33 0.01
C VAL A 235 -12.25 -26.96 1.38
N GLU A 236 -13.50 -27.32 1.70
CA GLU A 236 -14.11 -27.02 2.99
C GLU A 236 -13.37 -27.71 4.14
N GLU A 237 -12.99 -28.96 3.99
CA GLU A 237 -12.30 -29.77 4.99
C GLU A 237 -10.84 -29.32 5.22
N ASN A 238 -10.21 -28.67 4.22
CA ASN A 238 -8.80 -28.29 4.27
C ASN A 238 -8.54 -26.78 4.09
N LEU A 239 -9.56 -25.95 4.23
CA LEU A 239 -9.47 -24.53 3.92
C LEU A 239 -8.33 -23.82 4.65
N ASN A 240 -8.19 -24.05 5.97
CA ASN A 240 -7.18 -23.45 6.79
C ASN A 240 -5.76 -23.83 6.31
N ASP A 241 -5.54 -25.10 6.00
CA ASP A 241 -4.23 -25.61 5.58
C ASP A 241 -3.87 -25.14 4.17
N ILE A 242 -4.86 -25.05 3.27
CA ILE A 242 -4.65 -24.51 1.91
C ILE A 242 -4.29 -23.02 2.02
N CYS A 243 -5.04 -22.26 2.81
CA CYS A 243 -4.75 -20.83 3.04
C CYS A 243 -3.36 -20.63 3.66
N ALA A 244 -3.00 -21.44 4.68
CA ALA A 244 -1.69 -21.37 5.31
C ALA A 244 -0.54 -21.69 4.33
N SER A 245 -0.72 -22.73 3.50
CA SER A 245 0.28 -23.14 2.50
C SER A 245 0.44 -22.09 1.38
N VAL A 246 -0.66 -21.49 0.91
CA VAL A 246 -0.63 -20.41 -0.09
C VAL A 246 0.06 -19.18 0.48
N GLN A 247 -0.35 -18.74 1.67
CA GLN A 247 0.25 -17.59 2.37
C GLN A 247 1.75 -17.79 2.58
N HIS A 248 2.15 -18.96 3.07
CA HIS A 248 3.55 -19.31 3.25
C HIS A 248 4.33 -19.17 1.95
N THR A 249 3.83 -19.72 0.85
CA THR A 249 4.49 -19.67 -0.46
C THR A 249 4.68 -18.23 -0.95
N ILE A 250 3.64 -17.37 -0.82
CA ILE A 250 3.74 -15.96 -1.22
C ILE A 250 4.76 -15.22 -0.35
N VAL A 251 4.70 -15.40 0.97
CA VAL A 251 5.61 -14.71 1.90
C VAL A 251 7.06 -15.17 1.71
N GLU A 252 7.31 -16.47 1.51
CA GLU A 252 8.66 -16.97 1.22
C GLU A 252 9.19 -16.41 -0.11
N THR A 253 8.35 -16.33 -1.15
CA THR A 253 8.74 -15.70 -2.43
C THR A 253 9.16 -14.25 -2.24
N LEU A 254 8.40 -13.47 -1.45
CA LEU A 254 8.70 -12.07 -1.16
C LEU A 254 10.02 -11.93 -0.39
N LEU A 255 10.18 -12.70 0.69
CA LEU A 255 11.34 -12.56 1.59
C LEU A 255 12.63 -13.09 0.98
N ALA A 256 12.59 -14.16 0.19
CA ALA A 256 13.79 -14.67 -0.49
C ALA A 256 14.46 -13.59 -1.36
N LYS A 257 13.68 -12.83 -2.12
CA LYS A 257 14.21 -11.73 -2.96
C LYS A 257 14.59 -10.51 -2.15
N PHE A 258 13.84 -10.21 -1.09
CA PHE A 258 14.12 -9.09 -0.21
C PHE A 258 15.42 -9.31 0.59
N GLU A 259 15.64 -10.50 1.16
CA GLU A 259 16.88 -10.84 1.84
C GLU A 259 18.08 -10.81 0.87
N LYS A 260 17.90 -11.26 -0.38
CA LYS A 260 18.92 -11.12 -1.43
C LYS A 260 19.24 -9.65 -1.74
N ALA A 261 18.22 -8.77 -1.76
CA ALA A 261 18.44 -7.34 -1.94
C ALA A 261 19.20 -6.71 -0.75
N MET A 262 18.89 -7.14 0.48
CA MET A 262 19.65 -6.74 1.67
C MET A 262 21.13 -7.14 1.58
N GLU A 263 21.41 -8.36 1.12
CA GLU A 263 22.80 -8.83 0.93
C GLU A 263 23.52 -8.01 -0.14
N GLN A 264 22.88 -7.70 -1.27
CA GLN A 264 23.47 -6.94 -2.37
C GLN A 264 23.73 -5.48 -2.02
N THR A 265 22.83 -4.86 -1.25
CA THR A 265 22.93 -3.44 -0.89
C THR A 265 23.69 -3.18 0.40
N GLY A 266 23.80 -4.18 1.27
CA GLY A 266 24.36 -4.03 2.62
C GLY A 266 23.49 -3.21 3.57
N VAL A 267 22.26 -2.82 3.17
CA VAL A 267 21.36 -1.98 3.96
C VAL A 267 20.73 -2.81 5.08
N LYS A 268 20.76 -2.27 6.30
CA LYS A 268 20.18 -2.88 7.50
C LYS A 268 18.93 -2.19 8.02
N SER A 269 18.68 -0.94 7.61
CA SER A 269 17.44 -0.23 7.89
C SER A 269 16.40 -0.67 6.87
N ILE A 270 15.41 -1.47 7.27
CA ILE A 270 14.50 -2.18 6.37
C ILE A 270 13.04 -2.01 6.80
N GLY A 271 12.12 -2.09 5.85
CA GLY A 271 10.69 -2.02 6.18
C GLY A 271 9.77 -2.58 5.11
N ILE A 272 8.48 -2.57 5.42
CA ILE A 272 7.40 -3.00 4.52
C ILE A 272 6.36 -1.89 4.37
N ALA A 273 5.74 -1.76 3.20
CA ALA A 273 4.68 -0.80 2.92
C ALA A 273 3.63 -1.40 1.97
N GLY A 274 2.49 -0.71 1.82
CA GLY A 274 1.36 -1.15 0.99
C GLY A 274 0.42 -2.11 1.71
N GLY A 275 -0.78 -2.34 1.16
CA GLY A 275 -1.88 -3.07 1.82
C GLY A 275 -1.51 -4.47 2.32
N VAL A 276 -0.66 -5.21 1.58
CA VAL A 276 -0.21 -6.56 2.00
C VAL A 276 0.75 -6.50 3.20
N SER A 277 1.31 -5.33 3.54
CA SER A 277 2.06 -5.16 4.79
C SER A 277 1.23 -5.38 6.05
N ALA A 278 -0.09 -5.43 5.93
CA ALA A 278 -1.01 -5.81 7.00
C ALA A 278 -1.02 -7.34 7.27
N ASN A 279 -0.54 -8.17 6.33
CA ASN A 279 -0.52 -9.63 6.47
C ASN A 279 0.28 -10.07 7.69
N SER A 280 -0.32 -10.89 8.54
CA SER A 280 0.24 -11.27 9.86
C SER A 280 1.55 -12.05 9.74
N LEU A 281 1.65 -12.99 8.79
CA LEU A 281 2.86 -13.79 8.58
C LEU A 281 3.99 -12.93 8.03
N LEU A 282 3.72 -12.06 7.04
CA LEU A 282 4.73 -11.16 6.49
C LEU A 282 5.30 -10.24 7.58
N ARG A 283 4.43 -9.63 8.40
CA ARG A 283 4.86 -8.79 9.54
C ARG A 283 5.74 -9.56 10.51
N LYS A 284 5.30 -10.76 10.93
CA LYS A 284 6.05 -11.61 11.84
C LYS A 284 7.43 -11.97 11.30
N ARG A 285 7.50 -12.36 10.03
CA ARG A 285 8.75 -12.73 9.37
C ARG A 285 9.68 -11.52 9.17
N MET A 286 9.13 -10.36 8.82
CA MET A 286 9.92 -9.12 8.75
C MET A 286 10.51 -8.75 10.11
N LEU A 287 9.70 -8.75 11.18
CA LEU A 287 10.17 -8.43 12.51
C LEU A 287 11.28 -9.38 13.00
N ALA A 288 11.24 -10.66 12.60
CA ALA A 288 12.28 -11.63 12.94
C ALA A 288 13.65 -11.29 12.30
N LEU A 289 13.72 -10.45 11.28
CA LEU A 289 14.99 -9.98 10.71
C LEU A 289 15.77 -9.09 11.68
N SER A 290 15.14 -8.56 12.72
CA SER A 290 15.84 -7.84 13.80
C SER A 290 16.85 -8.74 14.53
N GLU A 291 16.59 -10.04 14.62
CA GLU A 291 17.51 -11.01 15.19
C GLU A 291 18.80 -11.17 14.36
N LYS A 292 18.73 -10.79 13.06
CA LYS A 292 19.90 -10.73 12.16
C LYS A 292 20.62 -9.36 12.20
N GLY A 293 20.27 -8.48 13.14
CA GLY A 293 20.87 -7.18 13.35
C GLY A 293 20.37 -6.10 12.38
N CYS A 294 19.12 -6.21 11.93
CA CYS A 294 18.44 -5.20 11.12
C CYS A 294 17.57 -4.29 11.99
N ASP A 295 17.49 -3.01 11.61
CA ASP A 295 16.49 -2.08 12.13
C ASP A 295 15.23 -2.24 11.29
N VAL A 296 14.17 -2.81 11.87
CA VAL A 296 12.96 -3.20 11.12
C VAL A 296 11.81 -2.25 11.40
N PHE A 297 11.26 -1.68 10.33
CA PHE A 297 10.15 -0.73 10.36
C PHE A 297 8.90 -1.35 9.73
N VAL A 298 7.88 -1.51 10.56
CA VAL A 298 6.58 -2.05 10.13
C VAL A 298 5.51 -1.00 10.46
N PRO A 299 4.73 -0.53 9.46
CA PRO A 299 3.77 0.55 9.68
C PRO A 299 2.63 0.13 10.61
N LYS A 300 1.99 1.09 11.28
CA LYS A 300 0.69 0.85 11.92
C LYS A 300 -0.33 0.42 10.86
N PHE A 301 -1.33 -0.36 11.26
CA PHE A 301 -2.36 -0.84 10.35
C PHE A 301 -3.07 0.29 9.58
N GLU A 302 -3.29 1.43 10.22
CA GLU A 302 -3.90 2.62 9.61
C GLU A 302 -3.08 3.25 8.47
N PHE A 303 -1.78 2.90 8.34
CA PHE A 303 -0.87 3.37 7.29
C PHE A 303 -0.48 2.27 6.29
N CYS A 304 -1.05 1.06 6.41
CA CYS A 304 -0.75 -0.05 5.49
C CYS A 304 -1.49 0.11 4.15
N THR A 305 -2.80 0.38 4.23
CA THR A 305 -3.66 0.57 3.06
C THR A 305 -3.57 2.00 2.52
N ASP A 306 -4.30 2.28 1.45
CA ASP A 306 -4.37 3.61 0.87
C ASP A 306 -4.93 4.61 1.89
N ASN A 307 -4.18 5.66 2.16
CA ASN A 307 -4.53 6.67 3.15
C ASN A 307 -3.87 8.01 2.83
N ALA A 308 -4.46 9.10 3.30
CA ALA A 308 -3.95 10.43 3.00
C ALA A 308 -2.75 10.85 3.86
N ALA A 309 -2.45 10.16 4.98
CA ALA A 309 -1.26 10.49 5.77
C ALA A 309 0.02 10.21 4.97
N MET A 310 0.05 9.16 4.13
CA MET A 310 1.17 8.89 3.24
C MET A 310 1.34 10.00 2.18
N ILE A 311 0.24 10.56 1.68
CA ILE A 311 0.28 11.67 0.72
C ILE A 311 0.73 12.96 1.40
N ALA A 312 0.28 13.20 2.63
CA ALA A 312 0.66 14.37 3.40
C ALA A 312 2.15 14.35 3.81
N ILE A 313 2.71 13.19 4.21
CA ILE A 313 4.14 13.08 4.52
C ILE A 313 5.01 13.23 3.27
N TYR A 314 4.58 12.67 2.13
CA TYR A 314 5.23 12.94 0.84
C TYR A 314 5.23 14.44 0.54
N GLY A 315 4.07 15.08 0.69
CA GLY A 315 3.90 16.52 0.53
C GLY A 315 4.79 17.34 1.48
N TYR A 316 4.99 16.89 2.71
CA TYR A 316 5.87 17.54 3.67
C TYR A 316 7.33 17.58 3.19
N TYR A 317 7.85 16.45 2.67
CA TYR A 317 9.21 16.42 2.12
C TYR A 317 9.33 17.27 0.84
N MET A 318 8.35 17.21 -0.06
CA MET A 318 8.31 18.06 -1.26
C MET A 318 8.29 19.56 -0.90
N TYR A 319 7.49 19.94 0.11
CA TYR A 319 7.41 21.32 0.60
C TYR A 319 8.76 21.82 1.12
N LYS A 320 9.46 20.99 1.90
CA LYS A 320 10.79 21.34 2.45
C LYS A 320 11.83 21.60 1.37
N GLU A 321 11.70 20.95 0.22
CA GLU A 321 12.57 21.14 -0.94
C GLU A 321 12.03 22.18 -1.94
N ASN A 322 10.93 22.88 -1.60
CA ASN A 322 10.25 23.85 -2.47
C ASN A 322 9.81 23.26 -3.82
N HIS A 323 9.46 21.98 -3.86
CA HIS A 323 8.93 21.32 -5.03
C HIS A 323 7.41 21.45 -5.05
N PHE A 324 6.90 22.31 -5.90
CA PHE A 324 5.47 22.60 -6.05
C PHE A 324 4.98 22.19 -7.42
N GLY A 325 3.72 21.75 -7.48
CA GLY A 325 3.03 21.39 -8.70
C GLY A 325 2.39 22.57 -9.41
N ASP A 326 1.85 22.31 -10.58
CA ASP A 326 1.17 23.26 -11.46
C ASP A 326 -0.32 22.92 -11.60
N LEU A 327 -1.16 23.96 -11.70
CA LEU A 327 -2.60 23.80 -11.91
C LEU A 327 -2.95 23.14 -13.27
N SER A 328 -2.04 23.19 -14.24
CA SER A 328 -2.20 22.57 -15.55
C SER A 328 -1.91 21.08 -15.59
N THR A 329 -1.18 20.54 -14.59
CA THR A 329 -0.83 19.12 -14.54
C THR A 329 -2.07 18.24 -14.48
N THR A 330 -2.11 17.21 -15.30
CA THR A 330 -3.19 16.21 -15.29
C THR A 330 -2.77 14.94 -14.57
N PRO A 331 -3.67 14.30 -13.81
CA PRO A 331 -3.35 13.04 -13.15
C PRO A 331 -3.08 11.93 -14.18
N LYS A 332 -2.29 10.93 -13.78
CA LYS A 332 -1.84 9.85 -14.66
C LYS A 332 -2.22 8.49 -14.09
N ALA A 333 -3.00 7.71 -14.87
CA ALA A 333 -3.36 6.34 -14.46
C ALA A 333 -2.13 5.43 -14.33
N ARG A 334 -1.11 5.68 -15.16
CA ARG A 334 0.21 5.04 -15.08
C ARG A 334 1.26 6.12 -14.89
N MET A 335 2.10 5.95 -13.88
CA MET A 335 3.16 6.88 -13.55
C MET A 335 4.42 6.08 -13.25
N GLU A 336 5.51 6.40 -13.93
CA GLU A 336 6.80 5.77 -13.67
C GLU A 336 7.31 6.19 -12.29
N TYR A 337 8.08 5.30 -11.67
CA TYR A 337 8.58 5.49 -10.31
C TYR A 337 9.64 6.59 -10.20
#